data_4a04e3d9215bf4974b8f859a0f811624
#
_entry.id   4a04e3d9215bf4974b8f859a0f811624
#
_cell.length_a   1.000
_cell.length_b   1.000
_cell.length_c   1.000
_cell.angle_alpha   90.00
_cell.angle_beta   90.00
_cell.angle_gamma   90.00
#
_symmetry.space_group_name_H-M   'P 1'
#
loop_
_entity.id
_entity.type
_entity.pdbx_description
1 polymer ?
#
loop_
_entity_poly.entity_id
_entity_poly.type
_entity_poly.pdbx_seq_one_letter_code
_entity_poly.pdbx_strand_id
1 'polypeptide(L)'
;MTNRPLFQPYDLGTITLANHIVMAPLTRNRAGAGLVPGELAATYYAQRATAGLLITEATQISEQAQGYQDTPGIYTQAQIDGWRKVTDAVHAKGGRIFVQLWHVGRISHVDLQPGGAAPVAPSAIRAETKTFVNNGFADVSEPRALELQEIPGIIDDFRKASANAIAAGFDGVEIHGANGYLLEQFLKDGANQRTDEYGGSVENRARLLLEVTAAVKEEIGADRTGVRISPVSPANAISCSDPQPQYDYVADQLSALGIVYLHVVEGAPGGPRDVSPFDYDSL
;
A
#
# COMPACT_ATOMS: atom_id res chain seq x y z
N MET A 1 11.96 -34.77 11.47
CA MET A 1 11.36 -33.45 11.17
C MET A 1 10.96 -33.48 9.72
N THR A 2 9.68 -33.26 9.42
CA THR A 2 9.18 -33.27 8.04
C THR A 2 9.81 -32.09 7.29
N ASN A 3 10.56 -32.40 6.23
CA ASN A 3 11.17 -31.40 5.33
C ASN A 3 10.05 -30.75 4.50
N ARG A 4 9.27 -29.85 5.13
CA ARG A 4 8.17 -29.12 4.45
C ARG A 4 8.77 -27.81 3.89
N PRO A 5 8.74 -27.58 2.58
CA PRO A 5 9.32 -26.37 1.95
C PRO A 5 8.84 -25.07 2.60
N LEU A 6 7.56 -25.00 3.00
CA LEU A 6 6.96 -23.85 3.66
C LEU A 6 7.71 -23.36 4.92
N PHE A 7 8.39 -24.25 5.64
CA PHE A 7 9.12 -23.95 6.88
C PHE A 7 10.64 -23.92 6.70
N GLN A 8 11.14 -23.89 5.46
CA GLN A 8 12.55 -23.70 5.19
C GLN A 8 12.89 -22.20 5.15
N PRO A 9 14.11 -21.80 5.46
CA PRO A 9 14.55 -20.43 5.21
C PRO A 9 14.43 -20.05 3.72
N TYR A 10 14.22 -18.77 3.48
CA TYR A 10 14.11 -18.19 2.14
C TYR A 10 14.91 -16.89 2.07
N ASP A 11 15.76 -16.74 1.07
CA ASP A 11 16.52 -15.51 0.86
C ASP A 11 15.67 -14.53 0.04
N LEU A 12 15.29 -13.41 0.68
CA LEU A 12 14.53 -12.33 0.09
C LEU A 12 15.45 -11.11 -0.07
N GLY A 13 16.00 -10.89 -1.26
CA GLY A 13 16.99 -9.85 -1.49
C GLY A 13 18.21 -10.02 -0.56
N THR A 14 18.46 -9.05 0.30
CA THR A 14 19.57 -9.05 1.25
C THR A 14 19.21 -9.62 2.63
N ILE A 15 17.96 -10.02 2.85
CA ILE A 15 17.51 -10.60 4.14
C ILE A 15 17.14 -12.08 3.99
N THR A 16 17.44 -12.87 5.02
CA THR A 16 16.97 -14.26 5.10
C THR A 16 15.73 -14.32 5.97
N LEU A 17 14.63 -14.84 5.43
CA LEU A 17 13.39 -15.14 6.14
C LEU A 17 13.49 -16.51 6.80
N ALA A 18 12.93 -16.67 8.00
CA ALA A 18 12.94 -17.95 8.72
C ALA A 18 12.05 -19.03 8.06
N ASN A 19 11.09 -18.62 7.25
CA ASN A 19 10.14 -19.50 6.55
C ASN A 19 9.40 -18.70 5.45
N HIS A 20 8.56 -19.36 4.65
CA HIS A 20 7.80 -18.76 3.54
C HIS A 20 6.44 -18.19 3.95
N ILE A 21 6.14 -18.08 5.24
CA ILE A 21 4.86 -17.55 5.72
C ILE A 21 4.96 -16.05 5.86
N VAL A 22 4.10 -15.31 5.16
CA VAL A 22 4.03 -13.85 5.23
C VAL A 22 2.74 -13.42 5.91
N MET A 23 2.84 -12.55 6.91
CA MET A 23 1.67 -11.88 7.47
C MET A 23 1.28 -10.74 6.55
N ALA A 24 0.14 -10.87 5.86
CA ALA A 24 -0.42 -9.84 5.00
C ALA A 24 -0.85 -8.59 5.80
N PRO A 25 -0.85 -7.39 5.18
CA PRO A 25 -1.26 -6.15 5.83
C PRO A 25 -2.75 -6.18 6.22
N LEU A 26 -3.04 -5.70 7.44
CA LEU A 26 -4.38 -5.63 8.02
C LEU A 26 -4.57 -4.29 8.73
N THR A 27 -5.39 -3.39 8.19
CA THR A 27 -5.76 -2.11 8.81
C THR A 27 -6.50 -2.35 10.13
N ARG A 28 -6.11 -1.65 11.20
CA ARG A 28 -6.55 -1.92 12.57
C ARG A 28 -7.26 -0.75 13.22
N ASN A 29 -7.09 0.47 12.71
CA ASN A 29 -7.70 1.69 13.26
C ASN A 29 -7.44 1.85 14.77
N ARG A 30 -6.17 1.77 15.20
CA ARG A 30 -5.75 1.83 16.61
C ARG A 30 -4.53 2.72 16.87
N ALA A 31 -4.25 3.65 15.96
CA ALA A 31 -3.24 4.68 16.20
C ALA A 31 -3.76 5.66 17.29
N GLY A 32 -2.85 6.14 18.09
CA GLY A 32 -3.14 7.13 19.12
C GLY A 32 -3.15 8.57 18.60
N ALA A 33 -3.12 9.54 19.50
CA ALA A 33 -3.05 10.94 19.14
C ALA A 33 -1.89 11.23 18.19
N GLY A 34 -2.12 12.08 17.20
CA GLY A 34 -1.16 12.36 16.13
C GLY A 34 -0.93 11.18 15.17
N LEU A 35 -1.85 10.20 15.17
CA LEU A 35 -1.80 8.99 14.33
C LEU A 35 -0.50 8.19 14.57
N VAL A 36 -0.04 8.18 15.82
CA VAL A 36 1.16 7.46 16.27
C VAL A 36 0.80 6.03 16.63
N PRO A 37 1.54 5.01 16.14
CA PRO A 37 1.32 3.63 16.57
C PRO A 37 1.60 3.48 18.07
N GLY A 38 0.65 2.89 18.80
CA GLY A 38 0.74 2.73 20.24
C GLY A 38 1.50 1.47 20.68
N GLU A 39 1.70 1.31 22.00
CA GLU A 39 2.42 0.17 22.59
C GLU A 39 1.76 -1.19 22.28
N LEU A 40 0.43 -1.22 22.16
CA LEU A 40 -0.27 -2.43 21.76
C LEU A 40 0.09 -2.87 20.32
N ALA A 41 0.50 -1.95 19.43
CA ALA A 41 1.00 -2.31 18.12
C ALA A 41 2.33 -3.08 18.24
N ALA A 42 3.26 -2.64 19.09
CA ALA A 42 4.50 -3.36 19.34
C ALA A 42 4.25 -4.80 19.85
N THR A 43 3.34 -4.94 20.81
CA THR A 43 2.93 -6.26 21.30
C THR A 43 2.32 -7.13 20.20
N TYR A 44 1.40 -6.55 19.40
CA TYR A 44 0.69 -7.27 18.34
C TYR A 44 1.62 -7.82 17.27
N TYR A 45 2.56 -7.01 16.77
CA TYR A 45 3.50 -7.45 15.75
C TYR A 45 4.55 -8.42 16.33
N ALA A 46 5.06 -8.15 17.55
CA ALA A 46 6.01 -9.04 18.21
C ALA A 46 5.43 -10.44 18.49
N GLN A 47 4.12 -10.58 18.71
CA GLN A 47 3.46 -11.89 18.86
C GLN A 47 3.48 -12.72 17.58
N ARG A 48 3.71 -12.10 16.42
CA ARG A 48 3.69 -12.71 15.08
C ARG A 48 5.07 -12.83 14.46
N ALA A 49 6.13 -12.46 15.18
CA ALA A 49 7.51 -12.42 14.70
C ALA A 49 8.08 -13.79 14.27
N THR A 50 7.34 -14.89 14.47
CA THR A 50 7.68 -16.23 13.96
C THR A 50 7.29 -16.44 12.49
N ALA A 51 6.49 -15.54 11.88
CA ALA A 51 6.32 -15.51 10.43
C ALA A 51 7.63 -15.14 9.75
N GLY A 52 7.85 -15.59 8.51
CA GLY A 52 9.03 -15.24 7.74
C GLY A 52 9.12 -13.74 7.51
N LEU A 53 8.00 -13.10 7.12
CA LEU A 53 7.91 -11.66 6.97
C LEU A 53 6.60 -11.15 7.57
N LEU A 54 6.65 -10.02 8.26
CA LEU A 54 5.47 -9.25 8.65
C LEU A 54 5.33 -8.04 7.73
N ILE A 55 4.14 -7.81 7.17
CA ILE A 55 3.80 -6.55 6.53
C ILE A 55 2.80 -5.84 7.44
N THR A 56 3.09 -4.57 7.78
CA THR A 56 2.24 -3.83 8.71
C THR A 56 0.88 -3.49 8.10
N GLU A 57 -0.03 -3.01 8.94
CA GLU A 57 -1.19 -2.26 8.49
C GLU A 57 -0.77 -1.12 7.56
N ALA A 58 -1.68 -0.78 6.63
CA ALA A 58 -1.46 0.33 5.72
C ALA A 58 -1.22 1.63 6.50
N THR A 59 -0.16 2.33 6.15
CA THR A 59 0.41 3.46 6.88
C THR A 59 0.52 4.67 5.95
N GLN A 60 -0.16 5.75 6.28
CA GLN A 60 -0.26 6.91 5.40
C GLN A 60 1.06 7.68 5.29
N ILE A 61 1.37 8.07 4.05
CA ILE A 61 2.61 8.77 3.67
C ILE A 61 2.57 10.27 3.94
N SER A 62 1.37 10.86 4.10
CA SER A 62 1.12 12.27 4.35
C SER A 62 -0.25 12.46 5.00
N GLU A 63 -0.58 13.67 5.44
CA GLU A 63 -1.90 13.99 5.98
C GLU A 63 -3.01 13.76 4.94
N GLN A 64 -2.77 14.14 3.67
CA GLN A 64 -3.71 13.96 2.56
C GLN A 64 -3.99 12.49 2.28
N ALA A 65 -3.07 11.60 2.62
CA ALA A 65 -3.18 10.16 2.37
C ALA A 65 -4.17 9.44 3.30
N GLN A 66 -4.72 10.11 4.32
CA GLN A 66 -5.62 9.51 5.30
C GLN A 66 -7.03 9.27 4.73
N GLY A 67 -7.59 8.08 4.98
CA GLY A 67 -8.95 7.74 4.56
C GLY A 67 -9.81 7.06 5.62
N TYR A 68 -9.23 6.70 6.75
CA TYR A 68 -9.94 6.08 7.87
C TYR A 68 -9.46 6.68 9.19
N GLN A 69 -10.37 6.77 10.16
CA GLN A 69 -10.04 7.23 11.50
C GLN A 69 -9.00 6.31 12.15
N ASP A 70 -8.08 6.89 12.91
CA ASP A 70 -7.07 6.17 13.73
C ASP A 70 -6.19 5.18 12.97
N THR A 71 -5.91 5.45 11.69
CA THR A 71 -4.86 4.76 10.93
C THR A 71 -3.52 5.44 11.12
N PRO A 72 -2.40 4.69 11.26
CA PRO A 72 -1.11 5.29 11.55
C PRO A 72 -0.50 6.00 10.34
N GLY A 73 0.33 7.02 10.60
CA GLY A 73 1.18 7.67 9.60
C GLY A 73 2.66 7.33 9.77
N ILE A 74 3.49 7.82 8.83
CA ILE A 74 4.96 7.72 8.87
C ILE A 74 5.65 8.97 8.33
N TYR A 75 5.00 10.13 8.45
CA TYR A 75 5.45 11.41 7.92
C TYR A 75 5.85 12.43 9.00
N THR A 76 5.66 12.12 10.28
CA THR A 76 6.13 12.94 11.40
C THR A 76 7.16 12.20 12.26
N GLN A 77 8.01 12.96 12.97
CA GLN A 77 9.01 12.37 13.87
C GLN A 77 8.35 11.49 14.96
N ALA A 78 7.23 11.93 15.53
CA ALA A 78 6.51 11.17 16.55
C ALA A 78 6.02 9.81 16.02
N GLN A 79 5.55 9.77 14.78
CA GLN A 79 5.12 8.54 14.11
C GLN A 79 6.32 7.60 13.86
N ILE A 80 7.45 8.14 13.39
CA ILE A 80 8.71 7.39 13.19
C ILE A 80 9.16 6.76 14.51
N ASP A 81 9.16 7.54 15.61
CA ASP A 81 9.55 7.05 16.93
C ASP A 81 8.55 6.01 17.48
N GLY A 82 7.27 6.17 17.18
CA GLY A 82 6.25 5.16 17.50
C GLY A 82 6.49 3.85 16.76
N TRP A 83 6.78 3.91 15.47
CA TRP A 83 7.09 2.73 14.66
C TRP A 83 8.40 2.06 15.09
N ARG A 84 9.41 2.83 15.54
CA ARG A 84 10.67 2.26 16.06
C ARG A 84 10.43 1.29 17.22
N LYS A 85 9.49 1.60 18.12
CA LYS A 85 9.11 0.66 19.20
C LYS A 85 8.57 -0.66 18.66
N VAL A 86 7.86 -0.61 17.54
CA VAL A 86 7.29 -1.80 16.89
C VAL A 86 8.41 -2.64 16.24
N THR A 87 9.28 -2.01 15.47
CA THR A 87 10.40 -2.70 14.78
C THR A 87 11.37 -3.30 15.79
N ASP A 88 11.75 -2.57 16.85
CA ASP A 88 12.59 -3.06 17.93
C ASP A 88 11.98 -4.31 18.61
N ALA A 89 10.66 -4.29 18.88
CA ALA A 89 9.99 -5.41 19.51
C ALA A 89 9.91 -6.67 18.61
N VAL A 90 9.80 -6.49 17.31
CA VAL A 90 9.81 -7.58 16.32
C VAL A 90 11.23 -8.13 16.16
N HIS A 91 12.23 -7.25 15.99
CA HIS A 91 13.63 -7.63 15.83
C HIS A 91 14.19 -8.31 17.09
N ALA A 92 13.78 -7.90 18.30
CA ALA A 92 14.15 -8.58 19.54
C ALA A 92 13.71 -10.05 19.59
N LYS A 93 12.76 -10.46 18.73
CA LYS A 93 12.31 -11.84 18.55
C LYS A 93 12.86 -12.49 17.27
N GLY A 94 13.78 -11.84 16.57
CA GLY A 94 14.37 -12.33 15.32
C GLY A 94 13.47 -12.23 14.09
N GLY A 95 12.32 -11.53 14.19
CA GLY A 95 11.39 -11.32 13.06
C GLY A 95 11.89 -10.31 12.05
N ARG A 96 11.25 -10.30 10.86
CA ARG A 96 11.44 -9.33 9.78
C ARG A 96 10.14 -8.58 9.53
N ILE A 97 10.23 -7.26 9.31
CA ILE A 97 9.02 -6.44 9.19
C ILE A 97 9.18 -5.34 8.14
N PHE A 98 8.23 -5.27 7.21
CA PHE A 98 8.06 -4.22 6.23
C PHE A 98 6.85 -3.35 6.60
N VAL A 99 6.88 -2.07 6.28
CA VAL A 99 5.70 -1.20 6.40
C VAL A 99 4.99 -1.07 5.06
N GLN A 100 3.65 -1.17 5.05
CA GLN A 100 2.88 -0.88 3.85
C GLN A 100 2.63 0.63 3.74
N LEU A 101 3.19 1.27 2.71
CA LEU A 101 3.02 2.69 2.42
C LEU A 101 1.72 2.93 1.64
N TRP A 102 0.93 3.89 2.07
CA TRP A 102 -0.45 4.04 1.65
C TRP A 102 -0.85 5.48 1.36
N HIS A 103 -1.58 5.66 0.26
CA HIS A 103 -2.39 6.84 -0.01
C HIS A 103 -3.76 6.38 -0.51
N VAL A 104 -4.82 6.72 0.21
CA VAL A 104 -6.16 6.19 -0.06
C VAL A 104 -6.81 6.76 -1.33
N GLY A 105 -6.34 7.91 -1.81
CA GLY A 105 -7.00 8.60 -2.93
C GLY A 105 -8.43 9.01 -2.58
N ARG A 106 -9.40 8.63 -3.44
CA ARG A 106 -10.81 8.95 -3.29
C ARG A 106 -11.53 8.24 -2.14
N ILE A 107 -10.86 7.29 -1.45
CA ILE A 107 -11.46 6.54 -0.35
C ILE A 107 -11.22 7.29 0.96
N SER A 108 -11.79 8.48 1.07
CA SER A 108 -11.66 9.38 2.22
C SER A 108 -12.92 10.22 2.45
N HIS A 109 -12.90 11.00 3.50
CA HIS A 109 -13.94 11.95 3.86
C HIS A 109 -13.32 13.31 4.17
N VAL A 110 -14.03 14.41 3.90
CA VAL A 110 -13.54 15.78 4.16
C VAL A 110 -13.13 15.98 5.62
N ASP A 111 -13.77 15.30 6.57
CA ASP A 111 -13.42 15.38 8.00
C ASP A 111 -12.07 14.73 8.34
N LEU A 112 -11.49 13.95 7.42
CA LEU A 112 -10.17 13.32 7.56
C LEU A 112 -9.09 14.04 6.74
N GLN A 113 -9.50 15.04 5.93
CA GLN A 113 -8.58 15.75 5.05
C GLN A 113 -8.12 17.07 5.65
N PRO A 114 -6.88 17.51 5.38
CA PRO A 114 -6.37 18.79 5.85
C PRO A 114 -7.30 19.95 5.48
N GLY A 115 -7.72 20.73 6.48
CA GLY A 115 -8.60 21.88 6.28
C GLY A 115 -10.01 21.56 5.74
N GLY A 116 -10.44 20.29 5.80
CA GLY A 116 -11.74 19.88 5.25
C GLY A 116 -11.76 19.85 3.71
N ALA A 117 -10.60 19.73 3.06
CA ALA A 117 -10.50 19.70 1.61
C ALA A 117 -11.13 18.42 1.00
N ALA A 118 -11.45 18.46 -0.29
CA ALA A 118 -11.87 17.26 -1.01
C ALA A 118 -10.71 16.25 -1.11
N PRO A 119 -10.98 14.94 -0.98
CA PRO A 119 -10.00 13.90 -1.31
C PRO A 119 -9.51 14.03 -2.75
N VAL A 120 -8.36 13.45 -3.06
CA VAL A 120 -7.79 13.48 -4.42
C VAL A 120 -7.92 12.12 -5.12
N ALA A 121 -8.00 12.17 -6.44
CA ALA A 121 -8.10 10.98 -7.29
C ALA A 121 -7.54 11.28 -8.69
N PRO A 122 -7.35 10.29 -9.58
CA PRO A 122 -7.03 10.58 -10.97
C PRO A 122 -8.13 11.40 -11.67
N SER A 123 -9.39 11.17 -11.34
CA SER A 123 -10.56 11.87 -11.86
C SER A 123 -11.59 12.11 -10.77
N ALA A 124 -12.42 13.15 -10.90
CA ALA A 124 -13.46 13.51 -9.92
C ALA A 124 -14.65 12.52 -9.98
N ILE A 125 -14.40 11.27 -9.65
CA ILE A 125 -15.40 10.18 -9.64
C ILE A 125 -15.46 9.60 -8.23
N ARG A 126 -16.58 9.85 -7.53
CA ARG A 126 -16.82 9.31 -6.19
C ARG A 126 -16.96 7.78 -6.24
N ALA A 127 -16.37 7.09 -5.28
CA ALA A 127 -16.58 5.65 -5.12
C ALA A 127 -17.90 5.37 -4.38
N GLU A 128 -18.61 4.33 -4.79
CA GLU A 128 -19.82 3.85 -4.11
C GLU A 128 -19.41 2.95 -2.91
N THR A 129 -18.83 3.58 -1.90
CA THR A 129 -18.33 2.90 -0.69
C THR A 129 -18.38 3.82 0.53
N LYS A 130 -18.07 3.28 1.69
CA LYS A 130 -18.04 4.00 2.97
C LYS A 130 -16.66 3.96 3.58
N THR A 131 -16.35 5.00 4.35
CA THR A 131 -15.19 5.04 5.23
C THR A 131 -15.60 5.15 6.69
N PHE A 132 -14.67 4.82 7.60
CA PHE A 132 -14.89 4.96 9.04
C PHE A 132 -14.34 6.30 9.50
N VAL A 133 -15.26 7.19 9.92
CA VAL A 133 -14.98 8.56 10.38
C VAL A 133 -15.98 8.95 11.46
N ASN A 134 -15.57 9.81 12.42
CA ASN A 134 -16.42 10.28 13.52
C ASN A 134 -17.09 9.13 14.31
N ASN A 135 -16.33 8.02 14.54
CA ASN A 135 -16.80 6.80 15.21
C ASN A 135 -17.99 6.10 14.52
N GLY A 136 -18.14 6.28 13.21
CA GLY A 136 -19.19 5.66 12.41
C GLY A 136 -18.78 5.45 10.94
N PHE A 137 -19.66 4.84 10.17
CA PHE A 137 -19.48 4.71 8.73
C PHE A 137 -20.22 5.83 8.02
N ALA A 138 -19.50 6.60 7.17
CA ALA A 138 -20.06 7.60 6.28
C ALA A 138 -19.71 7.28 4.83
N ASP A 139 -20.51 7.76 3.89
CA ASP A 139 -20.15 7.70 2.47
C ASP A 139 -18.88 8.50 2.24
N VAL A 140 -17.97 8.02 1.38
CA VAL A 140 -16.78 8.80 1.02
C VAL A 140 -17.18 10.11 0.35
N SER A 141 -16.39 11.16 0.58
CA SER A 141 -16.64 12.47 -0.04
C SER A 141 -16.33 12.43 -1.54
N GLU A 142 -16.94 13.34 -2.29
CA GLU A 142 -16.61 13.54 -3.70
C GLU A 142 -15.16 14.01 -3.84
N PRO A 143 -14.33 13.31 -4.64
CA PRO A 143 -12.94 13.69 -4.80
C PRO A 143 -12.80 14.80 -5.87
N ARG A 144 -11.70 15.51 -5.83
CA ARG A 144 -11.22 16.30 -6.96
C ARG A 144 -10.16 15.55 -7.77
N ALA A 145 -10.03 15.84 -9.04
CA ALA A 145 -8.91 15.35 -9.83
C ALA A 145 -7.59 16.00 -9.36
N LEU A 146 -6.51 15.19 -9.31
CA LEU A 146 -5.15 15.71 -9.14
C LEU A 146 -4.74 16.50 -10.38
N GLU A 147 -4.20 17.69 -10.16
CA GLU A 147 -3.54 18.44 -11.22
C GLU A 147 -2.18 17.82 -11.54
N LEU A 148 -1.70 17.97 -12.80
CA LEU A 148 -0.40 17.38 -13.20
C LEU A 148 0.76 17.84 -12.32
N GLN A 149 0.77 19.11 -11.91
CA GLN A 149 1.80 19.67 -11.06
C GLN A 149 1.79 19.16 -9.62
N GLU A 150 0.73 18.48 -9.17
CA GLU A 150 0.64 17.89 -7.83
C GLU A 150 1.25 16.48 -7.79
N ILE A 151 1.29 15.77 -8.91
CA ILE A 151 1.74 14.37 -9.00
C ILE A 151 3.19 14.19 -8.51
N PRO A 152 4.16 15.07 -8.87
CA PRO A 152 5.51 14.98 -8.31
C PRO A 152 5.55 15.06 -6.78
N GLY A 153 4.62 15.81 -6.16
CA GLY A 153 4.48 15.87 -4.70
C GLY A 153 4.08 14.54 -4.09
N ILE A 154 3.14 13.83 -4.71
CA ILE A 154 2.72 12.48 -4.28
C ILE A 154 3.90 11.49 -4.36
N ILE A 155 4.67 11.52 -5.45
CA ILE A 155 5.87 10.68 -5.62
C ILE A 155 6.89 10.97 -4.52
N ASP A 156 7.14 12.24 -4.22
CA ASP A 156 8.07 12.66 -3.18
C ASP A 156 7.59 12.27 -1.77
N ASP A 157 6.28 12.28 -1.52
CA ASP A 157 5.70 11.80 -0.25
C ASP A 157 5.96 10.30 -0.04
N PHE A 158 5.81 9.46 -1.09
CA PHE A 158 6.18 8.04 -1.01
C PHE A 158 7.69 7.85 -0.78
N ARG A 159 8.53 8.61 -1.48
CA ARG A 159 9.99 8.59 -1.31
C ARG A 159 10.38 8.95 0.13
N LYS A 160 9.85 10.06 0.67
CA LYS A 160 10.11 10.50 2.05
C LYS A 160 9.61 9.48 3.08
N ALA A 161 8.42 8.92 2.86
CA ALA A 161 7.86 7.90 3.72
C ALA A 161 8.73 6.62 3.76
N SER A 162 9.34 6.25 2.62
CA SER A 162 10.28 5.12 2.57
C SER A 162 11.57 5.39 3.35
N ALA A 163 12.15 6.59 3.25
CA ALA A 163 13.29 7.02 4.07
C ALA A 163 12.94 6.99 5.57
N ASN A 164 11.76 7.49 5.94
CA ASN A 164 11.26 7.46 7.31
C ASN A 164 11.05 6.04 7.82
N ALA A 165 10.63 5.11 6.95
CA ALA A 165 10.49 3.69 7.30
C ALA A 165 11.85 3.09 7.68
N ILE A 166 12.89 3.34 6.90
CA ILE A 166 14.25 2.90 7.26
C ILE A 166 14.72 3.55 8.56
N ALA A 167 14.48 4.84 8.74
CA ALA A 167 14.78 5.54 9.99
C ALA A 167 14.03 4.98 11.20
N ALA A 168 12.82 4.45 11.01
CA ALA A 168 12.03 3.76 12.02
C ALA A 168 12.49 2.31 12.26
N GLY A 169 13.47 1.79 11.52
CA GLY A 169 14.03 0.46 11.69
C GLY A 169 13.34 -0.66 10.91
N PHE A 170 12.47 -0.34 9.95
CA PHE A 170 11.88 -1.36 9.07
C PHE A 170 12.94 -2.00 8.17
N ASP A 171 12.79 -3.29 7.89
CA ASP A 171 13.67 -4.02 6.96
C ASP A 171 13.41 -3.62 5.50
N GLY A 172 12.23 -3.07 5.19
CA GLY A 172 11.83 -2.57 3.86
C GLY A 172 10.40 -2.02 3.86
N VAL A 173 9.87 -1.76 2.67
CA VAL A 173 8.51 -1.23 2.47
C VAL A 173 7.74 -2.04 1.44
N GLU A 174 6.42 -2.04 1.57
CA GLU A 174 5.49 -2.49 0.53
C GLU A 174 4.69 -1.29 0.03
N ILE A 175 4.75 -0.98 -1.26
CA ILE A 175 3.94 0.06 -1.90
C ILE A 175 2.54 -0.50 -2.13
N HIS A 176 1.51 0.18 -1.63
CA HIS A 176 0.13 -0.26 -1.74
C HIS A 176 -0.48 0.19 -3.07
N GLY A 177 -0.36 -0.65 -4.10
CA GLY A 177 -0.96 -0.47 -5.43
C GLY A 177 -2.21 -1.32 -5.66
N ALA A 178 -3.03 -1.57 -4.61
CA ALA A 178 -4.13 -2.53 -4.62
C ALA A 178 -5.40 -1.98 -3.95
N ASN A 179 -6.49 -2.77 -3.98
CA ASN A 179 -7.73 -2.59 -3.21
C ASN A 179 -8.46 -1.26 -3.42
N GLY A 180 -8.32 -0.64 -4.59
CA GLY A 180 -9.05 0.58 -4.97
C GLY A 180 -8.48 1.86 -4.38
N TYR A 181 -7.23 1.88 -3.88
CA TYR A 181 -6.56 3.07 -3.37
C TYR A 181 -5.82 3.85 -4.48
N LEU A 182 -5.18 4.95 -4.15
CA LEU A 182 -4.72 5.96 -5.12
C LEU A 182 -3.97 5.36 -6.31
N LEU A 183 -2.94 4.57 -6.08
CA LEU A 183 -2.13 4.02 -7.17
C LEU A 183 -2.93 3.08 -8.08
N GLU A 184 -3.82 2.26 -7.50
CA GLU A 184 -4.72 1.42 -8.30
C GLU A 184 -5.84 2.24 -8.97
N GLN A 185 -6.27 3.37 -8.38
CA GLN A 185 -7.21 4.27 -9.05
C GLN A 185 -6.62 4.83 -10.36
N PHE A 186 -5.30 5.05 -10.43
CA PHE A 186 -4.63 5.41 -11.67
C PHE A 186 -4.55 4.25 -12.66
N LEU A 187 -4.30 3.02 -12.19
CA LEU A 187 -4.21 1.82 -13.04
C LEU A 187 -5.53 1.48 -13.74
N LYS A 188 -6.66 1.65 -13.05
CA LYS A 188 -7.97 1.13 -13.49
C LYS A 188 -8.83 2.22 -14.12
N ASP A 189 -9.26 1.99 -15.35
CA ASP A 189 -10.02 2.92 -16.18
C ASP A 189 -11.41 3.29 -15.61
N GLY A 190 -12.01 2.45 -14.77
CA GLY A 190 -13.24 2.79 -14.05
C GLY A 190 -13.09 3.98 -13.08
N ALA A 191 -11.86 4.29 -12.64
CA ALA A 191 -11.57 5.43 -11.78
C ALA A 191 -10.71 6.51 -12.49
N ASN A 192 -10.00 6.14 -13.57
CA ASN A 192 -9.10 7.02 -14.29
C ASN A 192 -9.65 7.37 -15.68
N GLN A 193 -10.21 8.56 -15.82
CA GLN A 193 -10.71 9.12 -17.06
C GLN A 193 -9.84 10.29 -17.56
N ARG A 194 -8.56 10.31 -17.16
CA ARG A 194 -7.60 11.34 -17.60
C ARG A 194 -7.27 11.19 -19.09
N THR A 195 -6.95 12.32 -19.72
CA THR A 195 -6.54 12.40 -21.13
C THR A 195 -5.11 12.88 -21.32
N ASP A 196 -4.36 13.03 -20.21
CA ASP A 196 -2.94 13.37 -20.18
C ASP A 196 -2.06 12.12 -20.05
N GLU A 197 -0.76 12.33 -19.80
CA GLU A 197 0.23 11.25 -19.70
C GLU A 197 0.01 10.27 -18.54
N TYR A 198 -0.98 10.49 -17.66
CA TYR A 198 -1.36 9.57 -16.57
C TYR A 198 -2.70 8.86 -16.82
N GLY A 199 -3.25 8.93 -18.04
CA GLY A 199 -4.52 8.31 -18.38
C GLY A 199 -4.57 7.75 -19.82
N GLY A 200 -5.64 7.03 -20.13
CA GLY A 200 -5.87 6.44 -21.46
C GLY A 200 -5.18 5.07 -21.62
N SER A 201 -3.98 5.03 -22.20
CA SER A 201 -3.28 3.76 -22.48
C SER A 201 -2.84 3.01 -21.20
N VAL A 202 -2.51 1.74 -21.36
CA VAL A 202 -1.97 0.87 -20.29
C VAL A 202 -0.72 1.51 -19.66
N GLU A 203 0.20 1.99 -20.50
CA GLU A 203 1.46 2.61 -20.07
C GLU A 203 1.22 3.87 -19.27
N ASN A 204 0.31 4.73 -19.74
CA ASN A 204 -0.02 5.97 -19.06
C ASN A 204 -0.69 5.72 -17.71
N ARG A 205 -1.63 4.77 -17.65
CA ARG A 205 -2.27 4.42 -16.37
C ARG A 205 -1.30 3.78 -15.37
N ALA A 206 -0.30 3.04 -15.83
CA ALA A 206 0.73 2.45 -14.98
C ALA A 206 1.78 3.47 -14.48
N ARG A 207 1.92 4.60 -15.16
CA ARG A 207 3.00 5.57 -14.96
C ARG A 207 3.19 5.97 -13.49
N LEU A 208 2.14 6.37 -12.78
CA LEU A 208 2.27 6.82 -11.39
C LEU A 208 2.82 5.71 -10.47
N LEU A 209 2.31 4.48 -10.59
CA LEU A 209 2.81 3.35 -9.79
C LEU A 209 4.30 3.10 -10.05
N LEU A 210 4.71 3.14 -11.33
CA LEU A 210 6.09 2.88 -11.74
C LEU A 210 7.04 4.00 -11.29
N GLU A 211 6.63 5.27 -11.40
CA GLU A 211 7.42 6.42 -10.93
C GLU A 211 7.57 6.42 -9.41
N VAL A 212 6.49 6.12 -8.66
CA VAL A 212 6.56 5.94 -7.21
C VAL A 212 7.52 4.79 -6.85
N THR A 213 7.40 3.65 -7.53
CA THR A 213 8.26 2.50 -7.25
C THR A 213 9.72 2.80 -7.57
N ALA A 214 10.00 3.50 -8.67
CA ALA A 214 11.35 3.94 -9.02
C ALA A 214 11.93 4.89 -7.97
N ALA A 215 11.16 5.89 -7.52
CA ALA A 215 11.60 6.85 -6.50
C ALA A 215 11.87 6.19 -5.14
N VAL A 216 11.03 5.25 -4.72
CA VAL A 216 11.22 4.47 -3.49
C VAL A 216 12.45 3.57 -3.61
N LYS A 217 12.59 2.84 -4.73
CA LYS A 217 13.77 2.02 -5.02
C LYS A 217 15.07 2.83 -5.00
N GLU A 218 15.06 4.02 -5.58
CA GLU A 218 16.22 4.91 -5.60
C GLU A 218 16.61 5.37 -4.20
N GLU A 219 15.62 5.59 -3.32
CA GLU A 219 15.83 6.05 -1.94
C GLU A 219 16.35 4.94 -1.01
N ILE A 220 15.78 3.72 -1.08
CA ILE A 220 16.04 2.66 -0.07
C ILE A 220 16.62 1.36 -0.63
N GLY A 221 16.73 1.22 -1.95
CA GLY A 221 17.19 0.00 -2.63
C GLY A 221 16.06 -0.90 -3.13
N ALA A 222 16.30 -1.58 -4.25
CA ALA A 222 15.32 -2.51 -4.85
C ALA A 222 15.05 -3.73 -3.95
N ASP A 223 16.07 -4.21 -3.26
CA ASP A 223 16.05 -5.34 -2.32
C ASP A 223 15.24 -5.11 -1.05
N ARG A 224 14.74 -3.86 -0.85
CA ARG A 224 13.87 -3.44 0.25
C ARG A 224 12.51 -2.91 -0.21
N THR A 225 12.21 -2.99 -1.51
CA THR A 225 11.01 -2.43 -2.10
C THR A 225 10.14 -3.55 -2.67
N GLY A 226 8.98 -3.79 -2.07
CA GLY A 226 7.91 -4.65 -2.59
C GLY A 226 6.72 -3.83 -3.06
N VAL A 227 5.88 -4.42 -3.90
CA VAL A 227 4.64 -3.80 -4.41
C VAL A 227 3.49 -4.76 -4.25
N ARG A 228 2.32 -4.24 -3.81
CA ARG A 228 1.07 -5.01 -3.76
C ARG A 228 0.11 -4.55 -4.84
N ILE A 229 -0.47 -5.50 -5.57
CA ILE A 229 -1.48 -5.29 -6.63
C ILE A 229 -2.71 -6.16 -6.42
N SER A 230 -3.86 -5.79 -7.03
CA SER A 230 -5.11 -6.55 -6.95
C SER A 230 -5.87 -6.52 -8.30
N PRO A 231 -5.47 -7.37 -9.28
CA PRO A 231 -5.92 -7.25 -10.66
C PRO A 231 -7.44 -7.21 -10.83
N VAL A 232 -8.16 -8.13 -10.21
CA VAL A 232 -9.62 -8.30 -10.38
C VAL A 232 -10.44 -7.98 -9.13
N SER A 233 -9.81 -7.47 -8.07
CA SER A 233 -10.54 -7.12 -6.85
C SER A 233 -11.48 -5.93 -7.09
N PRO A 234 -12.79 -6.04 -6.75
CA PRO A 234 -13.74 -4.94 -6.85
C PRO A 234 -13.75 -4.05 -5.59
N ALA A 235 -12.78 -4.22 -4.70
CA ALA A 235 -12.71 -3.48 -3.43
C ALA A 235 -12.82 -1.97 -3.66
N ASN A 236 -13.59 -1.28 -2.81
CA ASN A 236 -13.82 0.16 -2.90
C ASN A 236 -14.45 0.62 -4.23
N ALA A 237 -15.32 -0.23 -4.81
CA ALA A 237 -16.05 0.03 -6.03
C ALA A 237 -15.14 0.42 -7.22
N ILE A 238 -13.98 -0.24 -7.32
CA ILE A 238 -13.06 -0.04 -8.44
C ILE A 238 -13.28 -1.10 -9.51
N SER A 239 -13.14 -0.73 -10.78
CA SER A 239 -13.28 -1.63 -11.92
C SER A 239 -12.21 -1.37 -12.97
N CYS A 240 -11.83 -2.43 -13.70
CA CYS A 240 -10.97 -2.37 -14.86
C CYS A 240 -11.65 -3.09 -16.01
N SER A 241 -11.75 -2.45 -17.18
CA SER A 241 -12.40 -3.04 -18.35
C SER A 241 -11.64 -4.22 -18.94
N ASP A 242 -10.30 -4.15 -18.92
CA ASP A 242 -9.39 -5.21 -19.38
C ASP A 242 -8.19 -5.31 -18.43
N PRO A 243 -8.28 -6.13 -17.37
CA PRO A 243 -7.24 -6.19 -16.37
C PRO A 243 -5.98 -6.94 -16.82
N GLN A 244 -6.09 -7.95 -17.70
CA GLN A 244 -4.94 -8.79 -18.05
C GLN A 244 -3.79 -7.97 -18.67
N PRO A 245 -3.97 -7.25 -19.80
CA PRO A 245 -2.85 -6.50 -20.38
C PRO A 245 -2.35 -5.37 -19.48
N GLN A 246 -3.23 -4.80 -18.62
CA GLN A 246 -2.82 -3.76 -17.67
C GLN A 246 -1.84 -4.31 -16.63
N TYR A 247 -2.13 -5.49 -16.07
CA TYR A 247 -1.33 -6.04 -14.98
C TYR A 247 -0.14 -6.86 -15.48
N ASP A 248 -0.23 -7.48 -16.67
CA ASP A 248 0.95 -8.06 -17.36
C ASP A 248 2.01 -6.98 -17.60
N TYR A 249 1.61 -5.82 -18.15
CA TYR A 249 2.52 -4.68 -18.33
C TYR A 249 3.11 -4.18 -17.01
N VAL A 250 2.27 -4.04 -15.96
CA VAL A 250 2.74 -3.61 -14.63
C VAL A 250 3.76 -4.59 -14.07
N ALA A 251 3.50 -5.90 -14.15
CA ALA A 251 4.40 -6.93 -13.63
C ALA A 251 5.75 -6.92 -14.37
N ASP A 252 5.74 -6.84 -15.71
CA ASP A 252 6.94 -6.74 -16.52
C ASP A 252 7.80 -5.53 -16.13
N GLN A 253 7.18 -4.36 -15.98
CA GLN A 253 7.90 -3.13 -15.62
C GLN A 253 8.44 -3.18 -14.17
N LEU A 254 7.68 -3.72 -13.21
CA LEU A 254 8.13 -3.91 -11.84
C LEU A 254 9.28 -4.93 -11.76
N SER A 255 9.21 -6.00 -12.55
CA SER A 255 10.30 -6.96 -12.69
C SER A 255 11.57 -6.30 -13.25
N ALA A 256 11.43 -5.44 -14.28
CA ALA A 256 12.56 -4.68 -14.84
C ALA A 256 13.16 -3.67 -13.83
N LEU A 257 12.36 -3.15 -12.90
CA LEU A 257 12.83 -2.34 -11.77
C LEU A 257 13.61 -3.17 -10.73
N GLY A 258 13.44 -4.50 -10.73
CA GLY A 258 14.14 -5.43 -9.86
C GLY A 258 13.68 -5.36 -8.40
N ILE A 259 12.40 -5.05 -8.15
CA ILE A 259 11.82 -5.04 -6.80
C ILE A 259 11.93 -6.43 -6.14
N VAL A 260 11.91 -6.46 -4.80
CA VAL A 260 12.21 -7.68 -4.05
C VAL A 260 11.08 -8.71 -4.08
N TYR A 261 9.81 -8.26 -4.23
CA TYR A 261 8.65 -9.12 -4.45
C TYR A 261 7.46 -8.37 -5.05
N LEU A 262 6.59 -9.12 -5.71
CA LEU A 262 5.25 -8.71 -6.09
C LEU A 262 4.24 -9.47 -5.22
N HIS A 263 3.39 -8.75 -4.49
CA HIS A 263 2.33 -9.30 -3.65
C HIS A 263 1.00 -9.21 -4.41
N VAL A 264 0.46 -10.32 -4.85
CA VAL A 264 -0.78 -10.35 -5.63
C VAL A 264 -1.96 -10.72 -4.72
N VAL A 265 -3.02 -9.92 -4.79
CA VAL A 265 -4.33 -10.25 -4.20
C VAL A 265 -5.13 -11.01 -5.23
N GLU A 266 -5.28 -12.31 -5.04
CA GLU A 266 -6.11 -13.14 -5.89
C GLU A 266 -7.59 -12.98 -5.51
N GLY A 267 -8.42 -12.62 -6.50
CA GLY A 267 -9.86 -12.48 -6.32
C GLY A 267 -10.28 -11.30 -5.44
N ALA A 268 -11.36 -11.48 -4.69
CA ALA A 268 -11.95 -10.48 -3.80
C ALA A 268 -11.82 -10.92 -2.34
N PRO A 269 -10.86 -10.41 -1.55
CA PRO A 269 -10.71 -10.76 -0.14
C PRO A 269 -11.99 -10.46 0.65
N GLY A 270 -12.54 -11.48 1.32
CA GLY A 270 -13.78 -11.35 2.09
C GLY A 270 -15.06 -11.17 1.26
N GLY A 271 -14.95 -11.25 -0.06
CA GLY A 271 -16.06 -11.11 -1.01
C GLY A 271 -16.37 -12.40 -1.79
N PRO A 272 -17.25 -12.30 -2.80
CA PRO A 272 -17.55 -13.44 -3.67
C PRO A 272 -16.30 -13.91 -4.42
N ARG A 273 -16.21 -15.22 -4.66
CA ARG A 273 -15.09 -15.80 -5.44
C ARG A 273 -15.31 -15.68 -6.95
N ASP A 274 -16.51 -15.34 -7.38
CA ASP A 274 -16.86 -15.13 -8.79
C ASP A 274 -16.37 -13.74 -9.21
N VAL A 275 -15.09 -13.65 -9.52
CA VAL A 275 -14.44 -12.47 -10.11
C VAL A 275 -14.12 -12.77 -11.57
N SER A 276 -13.80 -11.73 -12.35
CA SER A 276 -13.39 -11.90 -13.75
C SER A 276 -12.22 -12.90 -13.83
N PRO A 277 -12.21 -13.79 -14.83
CA PRO A 277 -11.07 -14.66 -15.08
C PRO A 277 -9.78 -13.82 -15.23
N PHE A 278 -8.72 -14.29 -14.62
CA PHE A 278 -7.40 -13.67 -14.71
C PHE A 278 -6.32 -14.76 -14.64
N ASP A 279 -5.36 -14.69 -15.52
CA ASP A 279 -4.21 -15.57 -15.53
C ASP A 279 -3.13 -15.02 -14.60
N TYR A 280 -3.04 -15.53 -13.39
CA TYR A 280 -2.03 -15.13 -12.40
C TYR A 280 -0.65 -15.72 -12.70
N ASP A 281 -0.58 -16.79 -13.50
CA ASP A 281 0.69 -17.44 -13.85
C ASP A 281 1.47 -16.63 -14.91
N SER A 282 0.83 -15.63 -15.53
CA SER A 282 1.49 -14.72 -16.48
C SER A 282 2.25 -13.55 -15.82
N LEU A 283 2.01 -13.29 -14.51
CA LEU A 283 2.60 -12.15 -13.81
C LEU A 283 4.08 -12.34 -13.43
#